data_f08ab83bfed4121e3ea2c558c0633140
#
_entry.id   f08ab83bfed4121e3ea2c558c0633140
#
_cell.length_a   1.000
_cell.length_b   1.000
_cell.length_c   1.000
_cell.angle_alpha   90.00
_cell.angle_beta   90.00
_cell.angle_gamma   90.00
#
_symmetry.space_group_name_H-M   'P 1'
#
loop_
_entity.id
_entity.type
_entity.pdbx_description
1 polymer ?
#
loop_
_entity_poly.entity_id
_entity_poly.type
_entity_poly.pdbx_seq_one_letter_code
_entity_poly.pdbx_strand_id
1 'polypeptide(L)'
;MNNKDWTGNAKSIFVCNGASNHTEEERQENDYYATEPKAVELLLQKEKFSSHVWECACGGGHMSKVLAEQGYIVKSSDIIDRGLAGTAIIDFLKVTKEDILNDIQRDIITNPPYKIAREFVEHALEISMKNTKIAMFLKLTFLEGKARKKLFEKYPPKVVYVSSRLQCAKNGDFEKYGKGVGTAVAYAWFVWRKGYKGDTVVKWIN
;
A
#
# COMPACT_ATOMS: atom_id res chain seq x y z
N MET A 1 -44.87 7.34 -21.31
CA MET A 1 -43.43 7.56 -21.02
C MET A 1 -43.12 6.93 -19.67
N ASN A 2 -42.49 5.75 -19.65
CA ASN A 2 -42.13 5.09 -18.40
C ASN A 2 -40.88 5.75 -17.82
N ASN A 3 -41.08 6.57 -16.79
CA ASN A 3 -39.96 6.97 -15.91
C ASN A 3 -39.44 5.70 -15.21
N LYS A 4 -38.44 5.09 -15.80
CA LYS A 4 -37.60 4.15 -15.04
C LYS A 4 -36.63 4.99 -14.24
N ASP A 5 -37.05 5.35 -13.02
CA ASP A 5 -36.07 5.76 -12.01
C ASP A 5 -35.04 4.65 -11.88
N TRP A 6 -33.78 5.04 -11.76
CA TRP A 6 -32.68 4.11 -11.52
C TRP A 6 -32.85 3.44 -10.15
N THR A 7 -33.57 2.36 -10.12
CA THR A 7 -33.67 1.47 -8.96
C THR A 7 -32.64 0.37 -9.16
N GLY A 8 -31.35 0.69 -8.89
CA GLY A 8 -30.33 -0.33 -8.78
C GLY A 8 -30.71 -1.31 -7.65
N ASN A 9 -30.62 -2.62 -7.89
CA ASN A 9 -30.80 -3.57 -6.80
C ASN A 9 -29.64 -3.46 -5.79
N ALA A 10 -29.86 -3.85 -4.53
CA ALA A 10 -28.84 -3.77 -3.47
C ALA A 10 -27.51 -4.44 -3.86
N LYS A 11 -27.54 -5.54 -4.65
CA LYS A 11 -26.34 -6.22 -5.15
C LYS A 11 -25.53 -5.35 -6.13
N SER A 12 -26.17 -4.61 -7.04
CA SER A 12 -25.47 -3.73 -7.99
C SER A 12 -24.85 -2.51 -7.29
N ILE A 13 -25.47 -2.00 -6.22
CA ILE A 13 -24.90 -0.91 -5.42
C ILE A 13 -23.59 -1.36 -4.73
N PHE A 14 -23.55 -2.58 -4.17
CA PHE A 14 -22.35 -3.15 -3.58
C PHE A 14 -21.23 -3.34 -4.60
N VAL A 15 -21.54 -3.80 -5.80
CA VAL A 15 -20.59 -3.96 -6.90
C VAL A 15 -20.05 -2.61 -7.38
N CYS A 16 -20.92 -1.59 -7.53
CA CYS A 16 -20.52 -0.25 -7.93
C CYS A 16 -19.60 0.43 -6.88
N ASN A 17 -19.80 0.15 -5.60
CA ASN A 17 -18.97 0.70 -4.52
C ASN A 17 -17.66 -0.09 -4.29
N GLY A 18 -17.34 -1.07 -5.13
CA GLY A 18 -16.14 -1.91 -4.98
C GLY A 18 -16.17 -2.83 -3.76
N ALA A 19 -17.34 -2.97 -3.13
CA ALA A 19 -17.56 -3.94 -2.08
C ALA A 19 -17.96 -5.27 -2.74
N SER A 20 -16.99 -6.14 -3.01
CA SER A 20 -17.31 -7.51 -3.37
C SER A 20 -17.97 -8.20 -2.17
N ASN A 21 -19.10 -8.89 -2.40
CA ASN A 21 -19.65 -9.88 -1.46
C ASN A 21 -18.66 -11.05 -1.36
N HIS A 22 -17.56 -10.86 -0.64
CA HIS A 22 -16.77 -11.98 -0.18
C HIS A 22 -17.53 -12.59 1.00
N THR A 23 -18.01 -13.81 0.83
CA THR A 23 -18.49 -14.64 1.92
C THR A 23 -17.41 -14.66 3.01
N GLU A 24 -17.80 -14.63 4.27
CA GLU A 24 -16.87 -14.54 5.41
C GLU A 24 -15.82 -15.67 5.42
N GLU A 25 -16.09 -16.80 4.75
CA GLU A 25 -15.21 -17.94 4.58
C GLU A 25 -13.95 -17.70 3.72
N GLU A 26 -13.92 -16.64 2.90
CA GLU A 26 -12.77 -16.32 2.04
C GLU A 26 -11.88 -15.18 2.55
N ARG A 27 -12.16 -14.61 3.72
CA ARG A 27 -11.29 -13.61 4.32
C ARG A 27 -10.10 -14.32 4.95
N GLN A 28 -8.98 -14.30 4.25
CA GLN A 28 -7.75 -14.83 4.83
C GLN A 28 -7.37 -14.06 6.09
N GLU A 29 -6.94 -14.81 7.10
CA GLU A 29 -6.18 -14.26 8.20
C GLU A 29 -5.03 -13.43 7.64
N ASN A 30 -4.95 -12.15 8.08
CA ASN A 30 -3.91 -11.18 7.72
C ASN A 30 -3.96 -10.52 6.34
N ASP A 31 -5.10 -10.55 5.62
CA ASP A 31 -5.42 -9.67 4.46
C ASP A 31 -4.25 -9.49 3.44
N TYR A 32 -3.61 -10.61 3.05
CA TYR A 32 -2.46 -10.60 2.16
C TYR A 32 -2.87 -10.44 0.69
N TYR A 33 -2.40 -9.35 0.09
CA TYR A 33 -2.54 -9.03 -1.33
C TYR A 33 -1.18 -8.66 -1.92
N ALA A 34 -0.65 -9.50 -2.80
CA ALA A 34 0.59 -9.20 -3.50
C ALA A 34 0.40 -8.05 -4.48
N THR A 35 1.33 -7.12 -4.47
CA THR A 35 1.37 -6.01 -5.42
C THR A 35 1.99 -6.46 -6.73
N GLU A 36 1.38 -6.09 -7.85
CA GLU A 36 1.95 -6.33 -9.18
C GLU A 36 3.35 -5.69 -9.28
N PRO A 37 4.38 -6.42 -9.77
CA PRO A 37 5.75 -5.89 -9.93
C PRO A 37 5.79 -4.56 -10.66
N LYS A 38 4.96 -4.38 -11.68
CA LYS A 38 4.85 -3.15 -12.47
C LYS A 38 4.55 -1.90 -11.62
N ALA A 39 3.82 -2.06 -10.52
CA ALA A 39 3.52 -0.95 -9.62
C ALA A 39 4.78 -0.35 -8.98
N VAL A 40 5.72 -1.21 -8.58
CA VAL A 40 7.01 -0.80 -8.00
C VAL A 40 7.90 -0.15 -9.06
N GLU A 41 8.03 -0.76 -10.25
CA GLU A 41 8.82 -0.21 -11.35
C GLU A 41 8.37 1.22 -11.71
N LEU A 42 7.06 1.44 -11.81
CA LEU A 42 6.49 2.75 -12.12
C LEU A 42 6.78 3.76 -11.00
N LEU A 43 6.68 3.36 -9.73
CA LEU A 43 7.04 4.22 -8.62
C LEU A 43 8.50 4.67 -8.71
N LEU A 44 9.43 3.74 -8.98
CA LEU A 44 10.86 4.01 -9.06
C LEU A 44 11.26 4.91 -10.25
N GLN A 45 10.45 4.94 -11.31
CA GLN A 45 10.59 5.91 -12.41
C GLN A 45 10.23 7.35 -11.99
N LYS A 46 9.39 7.52 -10.97
CA LYS A 46 8.91 8.84 -10.51
C LYS A 46 9.59 9.32 -9.24
N GLU A 47 10.00 8.41 -8.37
CA GLU A 47 10.60 8.71 -7.06
C GLU A 47 11.95 8.01 -6.89
N LYS A 48 12.90 8.74 -6.32
CA LYS A 48 14.19 8.17 -5.88
C LYS A 48 14.16 7.99 -4.38
N PHE A 49 14.54 6.82 -3.93
CA PHE A 49 14.65 6.47 -2.51
C PHE A 49 16.12 6.36 -2.09
N SER A 50 16.37 6.27 -0.79
CA SER A 50 17.69 5.91 -0.27
C SER A 50 18.09 4.51 -0.77
N SER A 51 19.40 4.22 -0.81
CA SER A 51 19.88 2.89 -1.22
C SER A 51 19.37 1.76 -0.32
N HIS A 52 19.00 2.09 0.91
CA HIS A 52 18.42 1.16 1.88
C HIS A 52 16.92 1.41 2.00
N VAL A 53 16.13 0.38 1.76
CA VAL A 53 14.67 0.42 1.87
C VAL A 53 14.16 -0.68 2.80
N TRP A 54 13.01 -0.45 3.40
CA TRP A 54 12.33 -1.42 4.25
C TRP A 54 10.94 -1.71 3.70
N GLU A 55 10.69 -2.97 3.35
CA GLU A 55 9.37 -3.50 3.10
C GLU A 55 8.88 -4.20 4.36
N CYS A 56 8.05 -3.49 5.13
CA CYS A 56 7.66 -3.90 6.49
C CYS A 56 6.39 -4.77 6.56
N ALA A 57 5.82 -5.12 5.41
CA ALA A 57 4.73 -6.08 5.24
C ALA A 57 4.96 -6.84 3.92
N CYS A 58 6.10 -7.57 3.83
CA CYS A 58 6.62 -8.06 2.56
C CYS A 58 5.83 -9.21 1.95
N GLY A 59 5.01 -9.89 2.73
CA GLY A 59 4.26 -11.04 2.24
C GLY A 59 5.18 -12.10 1.62
N GLY A 60 4.87 -12.53 0.40
CA GLY A 60 5.72 -13.44 -0.39
C GLY A 60 6.89 -12.77 -1.10
N GLY A 61 7.17 -11.48 -0.81
CA GLY A 61 8.35 -10.77 -1.31
C GLY A 61 8.27 -10.27 -2.74
N HIS A 62 7.08 -10.12 -3.30
CA HIS A 62 6.91 -9.66 -4.70
C HIS A 62 7.52 -8.27 -4.92
N MET A 63 7.32 -7.33 -3.98
CA MET A 63 7.94 -6.00 -4.06
C MET A 63 9.42 -6.04 -3.68
N SER A 64 9.79 -6.77 -2.62
CA SER A 64 11.18 -6.93 -2.19
C SER A 64 12.09 -7.41 -3.32
N LYS A 65 11.63 -8.37 -4.14
CA LYS A 65 12.38 -8.88 -5.30
C LYS A 65 12.62 -7.78 -6.33
N VAL A 66 11.57 -7.06 -6.72
CA VAL A 66 11.70 -5.95 -7.68
C VAL A 66 12.65 -4.87 -7.15
N LEU A 67 12.52 -4.48 -5.89
CA LEU A 67 13.41 -3.49 -5.27
C LEU A 67 14.88 -3.95 -5.30
N ALA A 68 15.14 -5.21 -4.97
CA ALA A 68 16.49 -5.78 -5.02
C ALA A 68 17.05 -5.83 -6.45
N GLU A 69 16.26 -6.24 -7.44
CA GLU A 69 16.60 -6.22 -8.86
C GLU A 69 16.93 -4.82 -9.38
N GLN A 70 16.31 -3.78 -8.79
CA GLN A 70 16.59 -2.37 -9.09
C GLN A 70 17.78 -1.80 -8.29
N GLY A 71 18.51 -2.65 -7.56
CA GLY A 71 19.75 -2.30 -6.86
C GLY A 71 19.59 -1.75 -5.45
N TYR A 72 18.40 -1.84 -4.84
CA TYR A 72 18.21 -1.44 -3.45
C TYR A 72 18.64 -2.54 -2.47
N ILE A 73 19.17 -2.14 -1.33
CA ILE A 73 19.42 -3.01 -0.18
C ILE A 73 18.11 -3.09 0.62
N VAL A 74 17.41 -4.22 0.50
CA VAL A 74 16.06 -4.37 1.05
C VAL A 74 16.10 -5.10 2.39
N LYS A 75 15.55 -4.47 3.44
CA LYS A 75 15.11 -5.16 4.66
C LYS A 75 13.67 -5.62 4.43
N SER A 76 13.45 -6.93 4.41
CA SER A 76 12.10 -7.50 4.29
C SER A 76 11.64 -8.01 5.64
N SER A 77 10.44 -7.62 6.07
CA SER A 77 9.80 -8.17 7.27
C SER A 77 8.30 -8.33 7.08
N ASP A 78 7.75 -9.26 7.81
CA ASP A 78 6.30 -9.50 7.89
C ASP A 78 5.97 -10.03 9.28
N ILE A 79 4.71 -10.00 9.68
CA ILE A 79 4.25 -10.60 10.93
C ILE A 79 4.18 -12.13 10.83
N ILE A 80 4.13 -12.66 9.60
CA ILE A 80 4.05 -14.09 9.29
C ILE A 80 5.15 -14.46 8.31
N ASP A 81 5.80 -15.60 8.53
CA ASP A 81 6.68 -16.20 7.53
C ASP A 81 5.85 -16.77 6.37
N ARG A 82 6.09 -16.24 5.17
CA ARG A 82 5.45 -16.68 3.91
C ARG A 82 6.46 -17.28 2.93
N GLY A 83 7.60 -17.73 3.43
CA GLY A 83 8.62 -18.45 2.66
C GLY A 83 9.57 -17.57 1.84
N LEU A 84 9.60 -16.26 2.03
CA LEU A 84 10.66 -15.42 1.46
C LEU A 84 11.93 -15.57 2.29
N ALA A 85 12.99 -16.12 1.69
CA ALA A 85 14.27 -16.27 2.37
C ALA A 85 14.82 -14.90 2.85
N GLY A 86 15.30 -14.86 4.09
CA GLY A 86 15.86 -13.65 4.71
C GLY A 86 14.81 -12.67 5.27
N THR A 87 13.52 -13.05 5.27
CA THR A 87 12.47 -12.26 5.92
C THR A 87 12.63 -12.29 7.44
N ALA A 88 12.64 -11.11 8.06
CA ALA A 88 12.55 -11.00 9.52
C ALA A 88 11.10 -11.07 9.97
N ILE A 89 10.79 -11.87 10.97
CA ILE A 89 9.43 -11.94 11.53
C ILE A 89 9.29 -10.82 12.57
N ILE A 90 8.61 -9.75 12.16
CA ILE A 90 8.47 -8.51 12.94
C ILE A 90 7.04 -8.00 12.84
N ASP A 91 6.43 -7.74 13.97
CA ASP A 91 5.20 -6.93 14.04
C ASP A 91 5.60 -5.46 13.87
N PHE A 92 5.39 -4.92 12.67
CA PHE A 92 5.76 -3.55 12.35
C PHE A 92 5.18 -2.52 13.33
N LEU A 93 3.95 -2.72 13.78
CA LEU A 93 3.29 -1.78 14.70
C LEU A 93 3.87 -1.79 16.13
N LYS A 94 4.75 -2.73 16.45
CA LYS A 94 5.48 -2.78 17.74
C LYS A 94 6.90 -2.25 17.66
N VAL A 95 7.39 -1.94 16.45
CA VAL A 95 8.73 -1.37 16.29
C VAL A 95 8.79 0.00 16.94
N THR A 96 9.82 0.24 17.74
CA THR A 96 9.99 1.51 18.45
C THR A 96 10.89 2.48 17.67
N LYS A 97 10.89 3.73 18.10
CA LYS A 97 11.80 4.72 17.51
C LYS A 97 13.27 4.40 17.85
N GLU A 98 13.52 3.81 19.00
CA GLU A 98 14.84 3.35 19.43
C GLU A 98 15.38 2.27 18.49
N ASP A 99 14.53 1.33 18.07
CA ASP A 99 14.90 0.29 17.11
C ASP A 99 15.35 0.92 15.78
N ILE A 100 14.68 1.99 15.34
CA ILE A 100 15.05 2.72 14.11
C ILE A 100 16.35 3.51 14.29
N LEU A 101 16.56 4.13 15.44
CA LEU A 101 17.77 4.91 15.72
C LEU A 101 19.01 4.03 15.84
N ASN A 102 18.85 2.79 16.27
CA ASN A 102 19.93 1.81 16.43
C ASN A 102 20.17 0.97 15.15
N ASP A 103 19.45 1.23 14.06
CA ASP A 103 19.57 0.53 12.78
C ASP A 103 19.96 1.52 11.66
N ILE A 104 20.27 0.98 10.48
CA ILE A 104 20.52 1.78 9.27
C ILE A 104 19.25 2.51 8.89
N GLN A 105 19.33 3.82 8.62
CA GLN A 105 18.20 4.59 8.13
C GLN A 105 17.72 4.04 6.79
N ARG A 106 16.43 3.76 6.69
CA ARG A 106 15.78 3.25 5.49
C ARG A 106 14.57 4.08 5.12
N ASP A 107 14.34 4.24 3.83
CA ASP A 107 13.02 4.62 3.34
C ASP A 107 12.08 3.41 3.42
N ILE A 108 10.79 3.66 3.57
CA ILE A 108 9.78 2.59 3.69
C ILE A 108 9.00 2.52 2.38
N ILE A 109 8.94 1.31 1.78
CA ILE A 109 8.12 1.04 0.60
C ILE A 109 7.34 -0.23 0.87
N THR A 110 6.01 -0.16 0.96
CA THR A 110 5.19 -1.31 1.35
C THR A 110 3.75 -1.22 0.83
N ASN A 111 3.09 -2.38 0.79
CA ASN A 111 1.64 -2.51 0.64
C ASN A 111 1.08 -3.06 1.96
N PRO A 112 0.63 -2.19 2.87
CA PRO A 112 0.17 -2.64 4.18
C PRO A 112 -1.19 -3.33 4.10
N PRO A 113 -1.56 -4.14 5.12
CA PRO A 113 -2.91 -4.68 5.24
C PRO A 113 -3.95 -3.55 5.26
N TYR A 114 -4.89 -3.57 4.31
CA TYR A 114 -5.81 -2.43 4.09
C TYR A 114 -6.71 -2.10 5.29
N LYS A 115 -7.01 -3.09 6.14
CA LYS A 115 -7.85 -2.88 7.33
C LYS A 115 -7.19 -1.97 8.37
N ILE A 116 -5.87 -2.02 8.46
CA ILE A 116 -5.04 -1.27 9.42
C ILE A 116 -4.05 -0.33 8.71
N ALA A 117 -4.35 0.02 7.46
CA ALA A 117 -3.46 0.87 6.65
C ALA A 117 -3.24 2.25 7.27
N ARG A 118 -4.23 2.81 7.95
CA ARG A 118 -4.08 4.09 8.66
C ARG A 118 -3.06 3.97 9.78
N GLU A 119 -3.16 2.94 10.59
CA GLU A 119 -2.26 2.64 11.70
C GLU A 119 -0.83 2.45 11.19
N PHE A 120 -0.65 1.76 10.04
CA PHE A 120 0.65 1.63 9.39
C PHE A 120 1.24 2.98 8.96
N VAL A 121 0.44 3.86 8.35
CA VAL A 121 0.88 5.19 7.94
C VAL A 121 1.26 6.05 9.14
N GLU A 122 0.40 6.11 10.16
CA GLU A 122 0.65 6.88 11.38
C GLU A 122 1.93 6.39 12.06
N HIS A 123 2.06 5.08 12.25
CA HIS A 123 3.21 4.46 12.90
C HIS A 123 4.51 4.69 12.11
N ALA A 124 4.52 4.43 10.80
CA ALA A 124 5.67 4.70 9.94
C ALA A 124 6.15 6.15 10.06
N LEU A 125 5.21 7.09 10.07
CA LEU A 125 5.52 8.51 10.22
C LEU A 125 6.01 8.86 11.63
N GLU A 126 5.54 8.20 12.67
CA GLU A 126 5.96 8.45 14.06
C GLU A 126 7.37 7.97 14.33
N ILE A 127 7.72 6.75 13.92
CA ILE A 127 9.03 6.15 14.18
C ILE A 127 10.13 6.66 13.24
N SER A 128 9.79 7.14 12.05
CA SER A 128 10.77 7.57 11.04
C SER A 128 11.51 8.84 11.43
N MET A 129 12.77 8.91 11.02
CA MET A 129 13.60 10.10 11.13
C MET A 129 13.18 11.18 10.13
N LYS A 130 13.56 12.43 10.38
CA LYS A 130 13.31 13.56 9.48
C LYS A 130 13.85 13.26 8.07
N ASN A 131 13.08 13.58 7.06
CA ASN A 131 13.34 13.37 5.64
C ASN A 131 13.19 11.92 5.13
N THR A 132 12.96 10.93 5.98
CA THR A 132 12.62 9.57 5.52
C THR A 132 11.42 9.63 4.57
N LYS A 133 11.52 8.96 3.43
CA LYS A 133 10.40 8.76 2.52
C LYS A 133 9.63 7.51 2.90
N ILE A 134 8.32 7.59 2.80
CA ILE A 134 7.41 6.50 3.09
C ILE A 134 6.46 6.41 1.91
N ALA A 135 6.52 5.33 1.16
CA ALA A 135 5.64 5.05 0.03
C ALA A 135 4.75 3.84 0.36
N MET A 136 3.44 4.05 0.34
CA MET A 136 2.49 2.96 0.58
C MET A 136 1.53 2.82 -0.60
N PHE A 137 1.36 1.58 -1.07
CA PHE A 137 0.42 1.24 -2.13
C PHE A 137 -0.96 0.99 -1.52
N LEU A 138 -1.88 1.92 -1.71
CA LEU A 138 -3.17 1.94 -1.03
C LEU A 138 -4.32 2.05 -2.03
N LYS A 139 -5.51 1.62 -1.60
CA LYS A 139 -6.74 1.90 -2.36
C LYS A 139 -6.92 3.41 -2.49
N LEU A 140 -7.36 3.89 -3.65
CA LEU A 140 -7.60 5.32 -3.86
C LEU A 140 -8.65 5.88 -2.90
N THR A 141 -9.59 5.05 -2.45
CA THR A 141 -10.57 5.37 -1.40
C THR A 141 -9.93 5.68 -0.04
N PHE A 142 -8.62 5.47 0.12
CA PHE A 142 -7.89 5.91 1.32
C PHE A 142 -7.91 7.44 1.47
N LEU A 143 -8.15 8.20 0.40
CA LEU A 143 -8.36 9.65 0.45
C LEU A 143 -9.66 10.05 1.17
N GLU A 144 -10.61 9.13 1.36
CA GLU A 144 -11.90 9.38 1.97
C GLU A 144 -11.91 9.10 3.48
N GLY A 145 -12.88 9.66 4.16
CA GLY A 145 -13.26 9.35 5.53
C GLY A 145 -12.72 10.31 6.58
N LYS A 146 -13.55 10.58 7.58
CA LYS A 146 -13.31 11.57 8.65
C LYS A 146 -12.02 11.30 9.46
N ALA A 147 -11.70 10.04 9.73
CA ALA A 147 -10.49 9.67 10.48
C ALA A 147 -9.23 9.97 9.66
N ARG A 148 -9.27 9.72 8.34
CA ARG A 148 -8.15 9.98 7.43
C ARG A 148 -7.97 11.47 7.12
N LYS A 149 -9.03 12.27 7.18
CA LYS A 149 -8.92 13.73 7.11
C LYS A 149 -7.95 14.23 8.19
N LYS A 150 -8.10 13.80 9.44
CA LYS A 150 -7.21 14.18 10.54
C LYS A 150 -5.76 13.73 10.31
N LEU A 151 -5.57 12.54 9.75
CA LEU A 151 -4.25 12.04 9.36
C LEU A 151 -3.60 12.97 8.33
N PHE A 152 -4.32 13.34 7.26
CA PHE A 152 -3.80 14.19 6.20
C PHE A 152 -3.57 15.64 6.65
N GLU A 153 -4.37 16.17 7.55
CA GLU A 153 -4.14 17.47 8.19
C GLU A 153 -2.85 17.48 9.01
N LYS A 154 -2.57 16.39 9.74
CA LYS A 154 -1.35 16.24 10.56
C LYS A 154 -0.13 15.90 9.71
N TYR A 155 -0.30 15.00 8.74
CA TYR A 155 0.73 14.42 7.89
C TYR A 155 0.27 14.38 6.42
N PRO A 156 0.30 15.50 5.70
CA PRO A 156 -0.04 15.48 4.28
C PRO A 156 0.96 14.63 3.48
N PRO A 157 0.51 13.70 2.61
CA PRO A 157 1.42 13.08 1.66
C PRO A 157 1.99 14.14 0.73
N LYS A 158 3.27 14.03 0.36
CA LYS A 158 3.90 14.94 -0.58
C LYS A 158 3.28 14.79 -1.97
N VAL A 159 3.01 13.54 -2.37
CA VAL A 159 2.40 13.23 -3.66
C VAL A 159 1.57 11.95 -3.56
N VAL A 160 0.50 11.91 -4.33
CA VAL A 160 -0.31 10.72 -4.59
C VAL A 160 -0.20 10.41 -6.08
N TYR A 161 0.39 9.26 -6.41
CA TYR A 161 0.48 8.77 -7.79
C TYR A 161 -0.68 7.84 -8.07
N VAL A 162 -1.67 8.33 -8.79
CA VAL A 162 -2.82 7.53 -9.23
C VAL A 162 -2.36 6.59 -10.33
N SER A 163 -2.71 5.32 -10.23
CA SER A 163 -2.38 4.31 -11.21
C SER A 163 -3.60 3.87 -12.01
N SER A 164 -3.42 3.66 -13.31
CA SER A 164 -4.42 3.03 -14.16
C SER A 164 -4.28 1.52 -14.09
N ARG A 165 -5.29 0.85 -13.52
CA ARG A 165 -5.45 -0.62 -13.58
C ARG A 165 -4.26 -1.46 -13.08
N LEU A 166 -3.44 -0.93 -12.17
CA LEU A 166 -2.51 -1.76 -11.42
C LEU A 166 -3.26 -2.64 -10.44
N GLN A 167 -2.81 -3.88 -10.30
CA GLN A 167 -3.55 -4.91 -9.59
C GLN A 167 -2.85 -5.32 -8.30
N CYS A 168 -3.68 -5.80 -7.36
CA CYS A 168 -3.22 -6.58 -6.23
C CYS A 168 -3.85 -7.97 -6.34
N ALA A 169 -3.03 -9.00 -6.34
CA ALA A 169 -3.47 -10.38 -6.41
C ALA A 169 -3.59 -10.99 -5.01
N LYS A 170 -4.75 -11.56 -4.69
CA LYS A 170 -4.94 -12.35 -3.46
C LYS A 170 -3.94 -13.50 -3.48
N ASN A 171 -3.14 -13.66 -2.43
CA ASN A 171 -2.11 -14.68 -2.29
C ASN A 171 -1.02 -14.70 -3.40
N GLY A 172 -0.86 -13.61 -4.16
CA GLY A 172 0.12 -13.57 -5.25
C GLY A 172 -0.28 -14.31 -6.52
N ASP A 173 -1.53 -14.77 -6.63
CA ASP A 173 -2.03 -15.49 -7.81
C ASP A 173 -2.45 -14.49 -8.91
N PHE A 174 -1.44 -13.97 -9.62
CA PHE A 174 -1.65 -13.04 -10.74
C PHE A 174 -2.25 -13.72 -11.97
N GLU A 175 -2.17 -15.04 -12.12
CA GLU A 175 -2.77 -15.75 -13.26
C GLU A 175 -4.29 -15.76 -13.13
N LYS A 176 -4.79 -16.02 -11.92
CA LYS A 176 -6.22 -16.05 -11.63
C LYS A 176 -6.85 -14.65 -11.60
N TYR A 177 -6.13 -13.66 -11.07
CA TYR A 177 -6.65 -12.30 -10.85
C TYR A 177 -6.14 -11.27 -11.87
N GLY A 178 -5.18 -11.64 -12.75
CA GLY A 178 -4.51 -10.74 -13.70
C GLY A 178 -5.12 -10.67 -15.10
N LYS A 179 -5.92 -11.65 -15.51
CA LYS A 179 -6.46 -11.70 -16.89
C LYS A 179 -7.93 -11.24 -16.93
N GLY A 180 -8.15 -10.00 -17.38
CA GLY A 180 -9.46 -9.56 -17.90
C GLY A 180 -10.55 -9.26 -16.89
N VAL A 181 -10.37 -9.50 -15.62
CA VAL A 181 -11.30 -9.09 -14.57
C VAL A 181 -10.91 -7.67 -14.16
N GLY A 182 -11.56 -6.67 -14.76
CA GLY A 182 -11.40 -5.29 -14.33
C GLY A 182 -11.63 -5.19 -12.83
N THR A 183 -10.57 -4.96 -12.06
CA THR A 183 -10.73 -4.71 -10.62
C THR A 183 -11.50 -3.42 -10.46
N ALA A 184 -12.66 -3.47 -9.79
CA ALA A 184 -13.44 -2.30 -9.43
C ALA A 184 -12.69 -1.37 -8.45
N VAL A 185 -11.51 -1.78 -8.00
CA VAL A 185 -10.71 -1.07 -7.00
C VAL A 185 -9.55 -0.36 -7.69
N ALA A 186 -9.51 0.96 -7.57
CA ALA A 186 -8.37 1.78 -7.98
C ALA A 186 -7.35 1.86 -6.84
N TYR A 187 -6.06 1.81 -7.21
CA TYR A 187 -4.94 1.95 -6.29
C TYR A 187 -4.10 3.16 -6.63
N ALA A 188 -3.33 3.63 -5.65
CA ALA A 188 -2.37 4.71 -5.81
C ALA A 188 -1.18 4.51 -4.88
N TRP A 189 -0.02 5.02 -5.26
CA TRP A 189 1.09 5.22 -4.36
C TRP A 189 0.92 6.53 -3.60
N PHE A 190 0.84 6.44 -2.29
CA PHE A 190 0.89 7.58 -1.40
C PHE A 190 2.32 7.73 -0.90
N VAL A 191 2.94 8.87 -1.21
CA VAL A 191 4.33 9.12 -0.84
C VAL A 191 4.41 10.27 0.15
N TRP A 192 4.81 9.94 1.37
CA TRP A 192 5.11 10.92 2.41
C TRP A 192 6.62 11.19 2.48
N ARG A 193 6.97 12.32 3.02
CA ARG A 193 8.30 12.65 3.50
C ARG A 193 8.17 13.14 4.92
N LYS A 194 8.81 12.47 5.88
CA LYS A 194 8.75 12.87 7.29
C LYS A 194 9.17 14.33 7.47
N GLY A 195 8.26 15.12 8.06
CA GLY A 195 8.45 16.56 8.27
C GLY A 195 7.93 17.45 7.13
N TYR A 196 7.37 16.89 6.06
CA TYR A 196 6.70 17.68 5.02
C TYR A 196 5.42 18.34 5.55
N LYS A 197 5.17 19.59 5.12
CA LYS A 197 4.03 20.42 5.56
C LYS A 197 3.34 21.16 4.40
N GLY A 198 3.74 20.88 3.17
CA GLY A 198 3.12 21.50 1.98
C GLY A 198 1.85 20.80 1.55
N ASP A 199 1.27 21.27 0.47
CA ASP A 199 0.08 20.70 -0.15
C ASP A 199 0.37 19.35 -0.80
N THR A 200 -0.63 18.45 -0.78
CA THR A 200 -0.56 17.19 -1.48
C THR A 200 -0.75 17.40 -2.98
N VAL A 201 0.20 16.92 -3.78
CA VAL A 201 0.11 16.93 -5.24
C VAL A 201 -0.41 15.59 -5.73
N VAL A 202 -1.39 15.61 -6.64
CA VAL A 202 -1.86 14.39 -7.32
C VAL A 202 -1.22 14.32 -8.71
N LYS A 203 -0.66 13.16 -9.04
CA LYS A 203 -0.05 12.87 -10.34
C LYS A 203 -0.51 11.51 -10.85
N TRP A 204 -0.38 11.28 -12.14
CA TRP A 204 -0.64 9.98 -12.76
C TRP A 204 0.69 9.29 -13.05
N ILE A 205 0.74 7.97 -12.81
CA ILE A 205 1.99 7.22 -12.90
C ILE A 205 2.11 6.45 -14.22
N ASN A 206 0.99 6.16 -14.86
CA ASN A 206 0.87 5.48 -16.16
C ASN A 206 -0.37 5.93 -16.91
#